data_df7743c083c34c51ed46aee147996359
#
_entry.id   df7743c083c34c51ed46aee147996359
#
_cell.length_a   1.000
_cell.length_b   1.000
_cell.length_c   1.000
_cell.angle_alpha   90.00
_cell.angle_beta   90.00
_cell.angle_gamma   90.00
#
_symmetry.space_group_name_H-M   'P 1'
#
loop_
_entity.id
_entity.type
_entity.pdbx_description
1 polymer ?
#
loop_
_entity_poly.entity_id
_entity_poly.type
_entity_poly.pdbx_seq_one_letter_code
_entity_poly.pdbx_strand_id
1 'polypeptide(L)'
;MDFFTPLILAAQMLIGFDADLYEIIGLSLQVSLVAVGAALVLGLPLGALLASFQFIGRGPLIVITNTLLGLPPVVVGLLVYLLISRAGPLGFLDLLYSPAAMMMAQFILVLPLSIALSRQVFEGLHQDYNLSLIHI
;
A
#
# COMPACT_ATOMS: atom_id res chain seq x y z
N MET A 1 18.64 29.92 -12.33
CA MET A 1 17.69 29.44 -11.33
C MET A 1 18.47 28.96 -10.12
N ASP A 2 18.31 29.67 -9.04
CA ASP A 2 19.00 29.29 -7.80
C ASP A 2 18.26 28.13 -7.14
N PHE A 3 19.01 27.12 -6.77
CA PHE A 3 18.49 25.93 -6.08
C PHE A 3 17.81 26.28 -4.74
N PHE A 4 18.25 27.37 -4.12
CA PHE A 4 17.76 27.80 -2.81
C PHE A 4 16.41 28.51 -2.85
N THR A 5 16.03 29.13 -3.98
CA THR A 5 14.76 29.88 -4.08
C THR A 5 13.52 29.02 -3.83
N PRO A 6 13.38 27.81 -4.43
CA PRO A 6 12.26 26.93 -4.12
C PRO A 6 12.23 26.46 -2.67
N LEU A 7 13.42 26.22 -2.07
CA LEU A 7 13.52 25.81 -0.65
C LEU A 7 13.05 26.92 0.28
N ILE A 8 13.46 28.16 0.02
CA ILE A 8 13.05 29.33 0.81
C ILE A 8 11.53 29.54 0.70
N LEU A 9 10.98 29.43 -0.52
CA LEU A 9 9.54 29.52 -0.74
C LEU A 9 8.76 28.46 0.01
N ALA A 10 9.22 27.20 -0.03
CA ALA A 10 8.62 26.09 0.69
C ALA A 10 8.64 26.34 2.21
N ALA A 11 9.75 26.81 2.75
CA ALA A 11 9.88 27.14 4.16
C ALA A 11 8.95 28.30 4.55
N GLN A 12 8.84 29.32 3.71
CA GLN A 12 7.92 30.45 3.95
C GLN A 12 6.45 30.02 3.95
N MET A 13 6.06 29.13 3.03
CA MET A 13 4.70 28.58 2.99
C MET A 13 4.37 27.75 4.23
N LEU A 14 5.32 26.96 4.71
CA LEU A 14 5.16 26.16 5.93
C LEU A 14 5.01 27.05 7.18
N ILE A 15 5.87 28.05 7.32
CA ILE A 15 5.85 28.96 8.47
C ILE A 15 4.66 29.92 8.40
N GLY A 16 4.27 30.34 7.20
CA GLY A 16 3.17 31.27 6.97
C GLY A 16 1.78 30.69 7.08
N PHE A 17 1.65 29.39 7.38
CA PHE A 17 0.36 28.69 7.48
C PHE A 17 -0.52 28.89 6.24
N ASP A 18 0.06 28.66 5.05
CA ASP A 18 -0.68 28.72 3.78
C ASP A 18 -1.81 27.68 3.80
N ALA A 19 -3.07 28.16 3.66
CA ALA A 19 -4.25 27.31 3.73
C ALA A 19 -4.25 26.21 2.65
N ASP A 20 -3.84 26.56 1.43
CA ASP A 20 -3.80 25.61 0.31
C ASP A 20 -2.77 24.51 0.56
N LEU A 21 -1.60 24.86 1.10
CA LEU A 21 -0.56 23.89 1.44
C LEU A 21 -1.02 22.92 2.52
N TYR A 22 -1.65 23.41 3.57
CA TYR A 22 -2.14 22.56 4.66
C TYR A 22 -3.31 21.68 4.21
N GLU A 23 -4.16 22.14 3.31
CA GLU A 23 -5.20 21.34 2.70
C GLU A 23 -4.61 20.16 1.91
N ILE A 24 -3.57 20.40 1.11
CA ILE A 24 -2.87 19.35 0.34
C ILE A 24 -2.20 18.35 1.28
N ILE A 25 -1.54 18.82 2.34
CA ILE A 25 -0.91 17.95 3.34
C ILE A 25 -1.96 17.09 4.04
N GLY A 26 -3.06 17.69 4.46
CA GLY A 26 -4.16 16.97 5.11
C GLY A 26 -4.76 15.90 4.22
N LEU A 27 -5.00 16.23 2.95
CA LEU A 27 -5.52 15.28 1.97
C LEU A 27 -4.53 14.14 1.72
N SER A 28 -3.25 14.43 1.58
CA SER A 28 -2.21 13.42 1.36
C SER A 28 -2.11 12.46 2.55
N LEU A 29 -2.16 12.99 3.76
CA LEU A 29 -2.16 12.15 4.97
C LEU A 29 -3.41 11.30 5.06
N GLN A 30 -4.57 11.85 4.78
CA GLN A 30 -5.83 11.12 4.79
C GLN A 30 -5.82 9.97 3.79
N VAL A 31 -5.42 10.24 2.55
CA VAL A 31 -5.33 9.23 1.48
C VAL A 31 -4.38 8.11 1.90
N SER A 32 -3.19 8.45 2.39
CA SER A 32 -2.18 7.47 2.78
C SER A 32 -2.62 6.65 3.98
N LEU A 33 -3.17 7.28 5.02
CA LEU A 33 -3.62 6.58 6.22
C LEU A 33 -4.77 5.63 5.92
N VAL A 34 -5.74 6.04 5.11
CA VAL A 34 -6.86 5.18 4.74
C VAL A 34 -6.37 3.99 3.90
N ALA A 35 -5.54 4.24 2.90
CA ALA A 35 -5.02 3.19 2.03
C ALA A 35 -4.17 2.18 2.80
N VAL A 36 -3.23 2.66 3.60
CA VAL A 36 -2.35 1.80 4.42
C VAL A 36 -3.16 1.08 5.49
N GLY A 37 -4.06 1.77 6.17
CA GLY A 37 -4.93 1.16 7.18
C GLY A 37 -5.76 0.02 6.62
N ALA A 38 -6.41 0.23 5.47
CA ALA A 38 -7.18 -0.81 4.78
C ALA A 38 -6.29 -1.98 4.35
N ALA A 39 -5.11 -1.69 3.80
CA ALA A 39 -4.16 -2.72 3.39
C ALA A 39 -3.66 -3.55 4.58
N LEU A 40 -3.43 -2.93 5.74
CA LEU A 40 -3.03 -3.64 6.96
C LEU A 40 -4.17 -4.49 7.53
N VAL A 41 -5.38 -3.96 7.56
CA VAL A 41 -6.56 -4.68 8.06
C VAL A 41 -6.80 -5.97 7.27
N LEU A 42 -6.59 -5.96 5.98
CA LEU A 42 -6.71 -7.13 5.12
C LEU A 42 -5.41 -7.94 5.03
N GLY A 43 -4.28 -7.27 4.94
CA GLY A 43 -2.99 -7.91 4.71
C GLY A 43 -2.46 -8.68 5.91
N LEU A 44 -2.63 -8.16 7.12
CA LEU A 44 -2.15 -8.84 8.33
C LEU A 44 -2.85 -10.19 8.55
N PRO A 45 -4.20 -10.29 8.51
CA PRO A 45 -4.86 -11.58 8.62
C PRO A 45 -4.53 -12.54 7.47
N LEU A 46 -4.45 -12.04 6.24
CA LEU A 46 -4.11 -12.87 5.08
C LEU A 46 -2.69 -13.42 5.18
N GLY A 47 -1.74 -12.61 5.60
CA GLY A 47 -0.36 -13.05 5.82
C GLY A 47 -0.26 -14.09 6.94
N ALA A 48 -0.98 -13.87 8.04
CA ALA A 48 -1.05 -14.82 9.14
C ALA A 48 -1.67 -16.16 8.70
N LEU A 49 -2.73 -16.12 7.90
CA LEU A 49 -3.35 -17.33 7.34
C LEU A 49 -2.38 -18.10 6.43
N LEU A 50 -1.65 -17.40 5.56
CA LEU A 50 -0.66 -18.01 4.68
C LEU A 50 0.50 -18.62 5.45
N ALA A 51 0.88 -18.04 6.59
CA ALA A 51 1.95 -18.56 7.44
C ALA A 51 1.51 -19.76 8.27
N SER A 52 0.28 -19.74 8.78
CA SER A 52 -0.19 -20.70 9.79
C SER A 52 -0.87 -21.92 9.21
N PHE A 53 -1.51 -21.81 8.07
CA PHE A 53 -2.33 -22.88 7.49
C PHE A 53 -1.73 -23.41 6.20
N GLN A 54 -1.78 -24.70 6.04
CA GLN A 54 -1.44 -25.39 4.80
C GLN A 54 -2.73 -25.76 4.08
N PHE A 55 -2.98 -25.15 2.93
CA PHE A 55 -4.19 -25.40 2.14
C PHE A 55 -3.85 -25.46 0.65
N ILE A 56 -4.77 -26.04 -0.12
CA ILE A 56 -4.62 -26.12 -1.58
C ILE A 56 -4.75 -24.68 -2.13
N GLY A 57 -3.72 -24.21 -2.84
CA GLY A 57 -3.67 -22.84 -3.37
C GLY A 57 -2.77 -21.88 -2.58
N ARG A 58 -2.21 -22.33 -1.45
CA ARG A 58 -1.24 -21.52 -0.68
C ARG A 58 -0.02 -21.14 -1.52
N GLY A 59 0.56 -22.11 -2.22
CA GLY A 59 1.72 -21.89 -3.09
C GLY A 59 1.46 -20.83 -4.16
N PRO A 60 0.42 -20.97 -4.99
CA PRO A 60 0.04 -19.96 -5.97
C PRO A 60 -0.21 -18.58 -5.38
N LEU A 61 -0.86 -18.48 -4.23
CA LEU A 61 -1.10 -17.18 -3.56
C LEU A 61 0.20 -16.52 -3.14
N ILE A 62 1.16 -17.27 -2.61
CA ILE A 62 2.49 -16.75 -2.24
C ILE A 62 3.22 -16.25 -3.49
N VAL A 63 3.18 -17.01 -4.58
CA VAL A 63 3.80 -16.62 -5.86
C VAL A 63 3.17 -15.34 -6.40
N ILE A 64 1.84 -15.23 -6.39
CA ILE A 64 1.13 -14.02 -6.83
C ILE A 64 1.53 -12.81 -5.97
N THR A 65 1.55 -12.97 -4.65
CA THR A 65 1.94 -11.90 -3.72
C THR A 65 3.36 -11.43 -4.00
N ASN A 66 4.30 -12.36 -4.16
CA ASN A 66 5.70 -12.03 -4.45
C ASN A 66 5.86 -11.37 -5.82
N THR A 67 5.10 -11.79 -6.81
CA THR A 67 5.11 -11.20 -8.14
C THR A 67 4.59 -9.75 -8.10
N LEU A 68 3.52 -9.51 -7.34
CA LEU A 68 2.98 -8.16 -7.16
C LEU A 68 3.97 -7.22 -6.48
N LEU A 69 4.80 -7.73 -5.56
CA LEU A 69 5.86 -6.94 -4.94
C LEU A 69 6.89 -6.45 -5.96
N GLY A 70 7.10 -7.20 -7.02
CA GLY A 70 8.04 -6.83 -8.09
C GLY A 70 7.49 -5.83 -9.09
N LEU A 71 6.20 -5.48 -9.04
CA LEU A 71 5.61 -4.55 -9.99
C LEU A 71 6.05 -3.11 -9.71
N PRO A 72 6.52 -2.38 -10.74
CA PRO A 72 6.81 -0.96 -10.58
C PRO A 72 5.53 -0.17 -10.24
N PRO A 73 5.60 0.82 -9.34
CA PRO A 73 4.44 1.64 -8.99
C PRO A 73 3.77 2.33 -10.19
N VAL A 74 4.56 2.70 -11.20
CA VAL A 74 4.05 3.33 -12.42
C VAL A 74 3.11 2.38 -13.18
N VAL A 75 3.45 1.09 -13.25
CA VAL A 75 2.61 0.07 -13.89
C VAL A 75 1.28 -0.08 -13.15
N VAL A 76 1.33 -0.13 -11.82
CA VAL A 76 0.12 -0.21 -10.98
C VAL A 76 -0.76 1.03 -11.19
N GLY A 77 -0.15 2.22 -11.20
CA GLY A 77 -0.87 3.46 -11.46
C GLY A 77 -1.56 3.47 -12.83
N LEU A 78 -0.85 2.98 -13.85
CA LEU A 78 -1.41 2.88 -15.20
C LEU A 78 -2.58 1.88 -15.26
N LEU A 79 -2.44 0.73 -14.61
CA LEU A 79 -3.52 -0.27 -14.53
C LEU A 79 -4.76 0.30 -13.84
N VAL A 80 -4.60 0.98 -12.73
CA VAL A 80 -5.70 1.65 -12.02
C VAL A 80 -6.34 2.70 -12.92
N TYR A 81 -5.52 3.52 -13.58
CA TYR A 81 -6.01 4.52 -14.52
C TYR A 81 -6.88 3.90 -15.62
N LEU A 82 -6.41 2.80 -16.24
CA LEU A 82 -7.15 2.11 -17.30
C LEU A 82 -8.46 1.50 -16.77
N LEU A 83 -8.47 1.01 -15.54
CA LEU A 83 -9.67 0.43 -14.93
C LEU A 83 -10.75 1.48 -14.65
N ILE A 84 -10.36 2.64 -14.14
CA ILE A 84 -11.31 3.68 -13.71
C ILE A 84 -11.55 4.77 -14.77
N SER A 85 -10.83 4.75 -15.89
CA SER A 85 -11.07 5.66 -16.99
C SER A 85 -12.46 5.41 -17.62
N ARG A 86 -12.99 6.39 -18.31
CA ARG A 86 -14.33 6.29 -18.92
C ARG A 86 -14.45 5.11 -19.89
N ALA A 87 -13.35 4.70 -20.51
CA ALA A 87 -13.31 3.54 -21.41
C ALA A 87 -13.11 2.23 -20.64
N GLY A 88 -12.83 2.26 -19.34
CA GLY A 88 -12.57 1.07 -18.53
C GLY A 88 -13.82 0.48 -17.89
N PRO A 89 -13.71 -0.74 -17.34
CA PRO A 89 -14.85 -1.44 -16.73
C PRO A 89 -15.43 -0.73 -15.50
N LEU A 90 -14.64 0.07 -14.78
CA LEU A 90 -15.09 0.85 -13.62
C LEU A 90 -15.34 2.33 -13.95
N GLY A 91 -15.35 2.70 -15.22
CA GLY A 91 -15.56 4.07 -15.66
C GLY A 91 -16.90 4.67 -15.24
N PHE A 92 -17.91 3.84 -14.99
CA PHE A 92 -19.23 4.27 -14.52
C PHE A 92 -19.20 4.88 -13.12
N LEU A 93 -18.15 4.61 -12.30
CA LEU A 93 -17.99 5.16 -10.96
C LEU A 93 -17.45 6.59 -10.95
N ASP A 94 -16.94 7.07 -12.08
CA ASP A 94 -16.39 8.42 -12.25
C ASP A 94 -15.34 8.79 -11.17
N LEU A 95 -14.45 7.85 -10.88
CA LEU A 95 -13.42 7.99 -9.84
C LEU A 95 -12.13 8.65 -10.34
N LEU A 96 -11.98 8.86 -11.64
CA LEU A 96 -10.77 9.42 -12.23
C LEU A 96 -10.51 10.82 -11.67
N TYR A 97 -9.25 11.08 -11.28
CA TYR A 97 -8.79 12.32 -10.65
C TYR A 97 -9.41 12.61 -9.27
N SER A 98 -9.98 11.59 -8.61
CA SER A 98 -10.52 11.72 -7.27
C SER A 98 -9.53 11.20 -6.22
N PRO A 99 -9.65 11.63 -4.94
CA PRO A 99 -8.87 11.03 -3.85
C PRO A 99 -9.08 9.52 -3.71
N ALA A 100 -10.27 9.01 -4.05
CA ALA A 100 -10.57 7.59 -4.04
C ALA A 100 -9.67 6.81 -5.00
N ALA A 101 -9.36 7.35 -6.17
CA ALA A 101 -8.42 6.74 -7.12
C ALA A 101 -7.02 6.60 -6.54
N MET A 102 -6.55 7.64 -5.83
CA MET A 102 -5.25 7.63 -5.13
C MET A 102 -5.23 6.55 -4.04
N MET A 103 -6.29 6.46 -3.25
CA MET A 103 -6.45 5.43 -2.21
C MET A 103 -6.40 4.02 -2.80
N MET A 104 -7.10 3.79 -3.92
CA MET A 104 -7.09 2.51 -4.63
C MET A 104 -5.69 2.12 -5.10
N ALA A 105 -4.97 3.04 -5.73
CA ALA A 105 -3.62 2.78 -6.22
C ALA A 105 -2.66 2.45 -5.07
N GLN A 106 -2.69 3.23 -3.99
CA GLN A 106 -1.85 2.98 -2.82
C GLN A 106 -2.22 1.68 -2.12
N PHE A 107 -3.51 1.38 -2.00
CA PHE A 107 -3.98 0.13 -1.42
C PHE A 107 -3.45 -1.09 -2.19
N ILE A 108 -3.55 -1.06 -3.53
CA ILE A 108 -3.06 -2.14 -4.38
C ILE A 108 -1.55 -2.33 -4.23
N LEU A 109 -0.79 -1.24 -4.06
CA LEU A 109 0.67 -1.31 -3.86
C LEU A 109 1.04 -1.84 -2.47
N VAL A 110 0.35 -1.41 -1.43
CA VAL A 110 0.70 -1.73 -0.04
C VAL A 110 0.18 -3.09 0.39
N LEU A 111 -0.94 -3.55 -0.17
CA LEU A 111 -1.55 -4.83 0.22
C LEU A 111 -0.61 -6.04 0.06
N PRO A 112 0.03 -6.27 -1.10
CA PRO A 112 0.98 -7.39 -1.22
C PRO A 112 2.15 -7.28 -0.24
N LEU A 113 2.63 -6.08 0.00
CA LEU A 113 3.72 -5.84 0.96
C LEU A 113 3.30 -6.22 2.38
N SER A 114 2.12 -5.81 2.81
CA SER A 114 1.61 -6.13 4.14
C SER A 114 1.36 -7.62 4.30
N ILE A 115 0.85 -8.30 3.29
CA ILE A 115 0.69 -9.76 3.29
C ILE A 115 2.04 -10.46 3.42
N ALA A 116 3.02 -10.06 2.62
CA ALA A 116 4.35 -10.69 2.61
C ALA A 116 5.08 -10.49 3.94
N LEU A 117 5.08 -9.28 4.47
CA LEU A 117 5.73 -8.97 5.75
C LEU A 117 5.06 -9.72 6.92
N SER A 118 3.74 -9.73 6.96
CA SER A 118 2.97 -10.46 7.96
C SER A 118 3.30 -11.95 7.92
N ARG A 119 3.31 -12.55 6.71
CA ARG A 119 3.67 -13.94 6.52
C ARG A 119 5.07 -14.26 7.06
N GLN A 120 6.05 -13.42 6.71
CA GLN A 120 7.44 -13.60 7.15
C GLN A 120 7.57 -13.54 8.67
N VAL A 121 6.90 -12.61 9.32
CA VAL A 121 6.93 -12.46 10.77
C VAL A 121 6.32 -13.69 11.45
N PHE A 122 5.16 -14.16 10.99
CA PHE A 122 4.50 -15.31 11.58
C PHE A 122 5.26 -16.62 11.31
N GLU A 123 5.86 -16.79 10.14
CA GLU A 123 6.73 -17.94 9.85
C GLU A 123 7.96 -17.94 10.74
N GLY A 124 8.59 -16.79 10.97
CA GLY A 124 9.72 -16.66 11.89
C GLY A 124 9.34 -17.03 13.32
N LEU A 125 8.21 -16.54 13.81
CA LEU A 125 7.72 -16.87 15.14
C LEU A 125 7.45 -18.36 15.30
N HIS A 126 6.86 -19.00 14.28
CA HIS A 126 6.61 -20.46 14.31
C HIS A 126 7.91 -21.27 14.38
N GLN A 127 8.95 -20.86 13.64
CA GLN A 127 10.25 -21.50 13.68
C GLN A 127 10.90 -21.38 15.05
N ASP A 128 10.88 -20.20 15.64
CA ASP A 128 11.43 -19.94 16.98
C ASP A 128 10.70 -20.76 18.06
N TYR A 129 9.37 -20.85 17.94
CA TYR A 129 8.56 -21.66 18.85
C TYR A 129 8.91 -23.15 18.76
N ASN A 130 9.03 -23.68 17.55
CA ASN A 130 9.39 -25.07 17.34
C ASN A 130 10.79 -25.39 17.88
N LEU A 131 11.75 -24.49 17.68
CA LEU A 131 13.11 -24.65 18.20
C LEU A 131 13.13 -24.65 19.73
N SER A 132 12.36 -23.76 20.38
CA SER A 132 12.28 -23.73 21.83
C SER A 132 11.62 -24.99 22.43
N LEU A 133 10.64 -25.58 21.73
CA LEU A 133 10.00 -26.82 22.14
C LEU A 133 10.96 -28.05 22.02
N ILE A 134 11.85 -28.05 21.04
CA ILE A 134 12.84 -29.10 20.85
C ILE A 134 13.91 -29.05 21.94
N HIS A 135 14.25 -27.88 22.47
CA HIS A 135 15.25 -27.71 23.52
C HIS A 135 14.72 -27.95 24.95
N ILE A 136 13.45 -28.13 25.11
CA ILE A 136 12.82 -28.53 26.36
C ILE A 136 12.73 -30.07 26.42
#